data_12ac315c2ce525624aa700e3347b90df
#
_entry.id   12ac315c2ce525624aa700e3347b90df
#
_cell.length_a   1.000
_cell.length_b   1.000
_cell.length_c   1.000
_cell.angle_alpha   90.00
_cell.angle_beta   90.00
_cell.angle_gamma   90.00
#
_symmetry.space_group_name_H-M   'P 1'
#
loop_
_entity.id
_entity.type
_entity.pdbx_description
1 polymer ?
#
loop_
_entity_poly.entity_id
_entity_poly.type
_entity_poly.pdbx_seq_one_letter_code
_entity_poly.pdbx_strand_id
1 'polypeptide(L)'
;MQAHLSANDLACRRGERLLFSGLSLSLEAGDALHVTGPNGVGKTSLMRILAGLARPFTGSVECTGSIAMLDERLALDTDHTLRDALAFWERLDGACNAAQMRAALGLLSLLDIPVRYLSTGQRKRAGLARMAGQNADIWLLDEPLNGLDTDAQASVAGLIAAHRAQGGICVIASHQPTGLDIPQLALEPMR
;
A
#
# COMPACT_ATOMS: atom_id res chain seq x y z
N MET A 1 -20.29 7.13 -5.44
CA MET A 1 -20.42 6.24 -4.25
C MET A 1 -19.22 6.57 -3.37
N GLN A 2 -19.39 6.63 -2.04
CA GLN A 2 -18.26 6.83 -1.13
C GLN A 2 -17.49 5.51 -0.98
N ALA A 3 -16.16 5.60 -0.85
CA ALA A 3 -15.31 4.44 -0.59
C ALA A 3 -15.68 3.80 0.76
N HIS A 4 -15.70 2.47 0.80
CA HIS A 4 -15.94 1.68 2.00
C HIS A 4 -15.13 0.39 1.94
N LEU A 5 -14.52 0.01 3.06
CA LEU A 5 -13.81 -1.25 3.21
C LEU A 5 -14.13 -1.87 4.57
N SER A 6 -14.73 -3.05 4.58
CA SER A 6 -14.99 -3.78 5.82
C SER A 6 -14.53 -5.23 5.75
N ALA A 7 -14.22 -5.75 6.89
CA ALA A 7 -13.88 -7.16 7.10
C ALA A 7 -14.64 -7.66 8.31
N ASN A 8 -15.21 -8.86 8.22
CA ASN A 8 -16.00 -9.46 9.28
C ASN A 8 -15.48 -10.86 9.60
N ASP A 9 -15.08 -11.05 10.88
CA ASP A 9 -14.62 -12.30 11.47
C ASP A 9 -13.54 -13.03 10.64
N LEU A 10 -12.57 -12.27 10.12
CA LEU A 10 -11.51 -12.82 9.28
C LEU A 10 -10.58 -13.74 10.09
N ALA A 11 -10.28 -14.88 9.49
CA ALA A 11 -9.15 -15.70 9.88
C ALA A 11 -8.24 -15.98 8.67
N CYS A 12 -6.96 -16.08 8.92
CA CYS A 12 -5.95 -16.42 7.92
C CYS A 12 -5.09 -17.58 8.37
N ARG A 13 -4.93 -18.58 7.49
CA ARG A 13 -4.06 -19.74 7.70
C ARG A 13 -3.04 -19.86 6.56
N ARG A 14 -1.81 -20.20 6.89
CA ARG A 14 -0.76 -20.48 5.93
C ARG A 14 -0.16 -21.84 6.20
N GLY A 15 -0.45 -22.82 5.34
CA GLY A 15 -0.22 -24.22 5.63
C GLY A 15 -1.04 -24.63 6.86
N GLU A 16 -0.40 -25.25 7.85
CA GLU A 16 -1.06 -25.64 9.13
C GLU A 16 -1.08 -24.52 10.18
N ARG A 17 -0.40 -23.40 9.94
CA ARG A 17 -0.29 -22.30 10.90
C ARG A 17 -1.42 -21.29 10.73
N LEU A 18 -2.23 -21.11 11.77
CA LEU A 18 -3.17 -20.00 11.89
C LEU A 18 -2.38 -18.72 12.21
N LEU A 19 -2.54 -17.68 11.39
CA LEU A 19 -1.84 -16.40 11.55
C LEU A 19 -2.64 -15.45 12.45
N PHE A 20 -3.95 -15.34 12.21
CA PHE A 20 -4.89 -14.56 13.00
C PHE A 20 -6.31 -15.10 12.81
N SER A 21 -7.21 -14.79 13.75
CA SER A 21 -8.64 -15.11 13.68
C SER A 21 -9.47 -14.07 14.42
N GLY A 22 -10.77 -14.00 14.08
CA GLY A 22 -11.71 -13.09 14.72
C GLY A 22 -11.48 -11.61 14.41
N LEU A 23 -10.78 -11.30 13.31
CA LEU A 23 -10.45 -9.93 12.97
C LEU A 23 -11.62 -9.29 12.23
N SER A 24 -12.11 -8.17 12.78
CA SER A 24 -13.14 -7.33 12.14
C SER A 24 -12.69 -5.87 12.11
N LEU A 25 -12.99 -5.18 11.01
CA LEU A 25 -12.74 -3.77 10.84
C LEU A 25 -13.78 -3.15 9.90
N SER A 26 -13.99 -1.84 10.01
CA SER A 26 -14.81 -1.07 9.08
C SER A 26 -14.17 0.31 8.91
N LEU A 27 -13.96 0.71 7.66
CA LEU A 27 -13.34 1.97 7.27
C LEU A 27 -14.21 2.68 6.25
N GLU A 28 -14.44 3.95 6.49
CA GLU A 28 -15.22 4.86 5.66
C GLU A 28 -14.30 5.85 4.94
N ALA A 29 -14.86 6.61 4.00
CA ALA A 29 -14.14 7.63 3.25
C ALA A 29 -13.38 8.61 4.18
N GLY A 30 -12.07 8.75 3.95
CA GLY A 30 -11.16 9.58 4.76
C GLY A 30 -10.49 8.85 5.92
N ASP A 31 -10.89 7.62 6.20
CA ASP A 31 -10.29 6.83 7.27
C ASP A 31 -8.90 6.32 6.92
N ALA A 32 -8.11 6.06 7.95
CA ALA A 32 -6.87 5.30 7.83
C ALA A 32 -6.69 4.35 9.01
N LEU A 33 -5.96 3.26 8.77
CA LEU A 33 -5.66 2.25 9.77
C LEU A 33 -4.19 1.82 9.66
N HIS A 34 -3.50 1.79 10.78
CA HIS A 34 -2.16 1.24 10.89
C HIS A 34 -2.21 -0.18 11.45
N VAL A 35 -1.92 -1.17 10.62
CA VAL A 35 -1.79 -2.58 11.02
C VAL A 35 -0.37 -2.82 11.51
N THR A 36 -0.23 -3.06 12.81
CA THR A 36 1.06 -3.27 13.49
C THR A 36 1.26 -4.74 13.85
N GLY A 37 2.48 -5.10 14.20
CA GLY A 37 2.83 -6.43 14.68
C GLY A 37 4.18 -6.92 14.16
N PRO A 38 4.74 -7.99 14.76
CA PRO A 38 6.05 -8.51 14.38
C PRO A 38 6.07 -9.08 12.95
N ASN A 39 7.28 -9.31 12.43
CA ASN A 39 7.43 -9.95 11.12
C ASN A 39 6.87 -11.37 11.16
N GLY A 40 6.19 -11.76 10.08
CA GLY A 40 5.57 -13.09 9.95
C GLY A 40 4.24 -13.28 10.69
N VAL A 41 3.69 -12.24 11.35
CA VAL A 41 2.39 -12.34 12.07
C VAL A 41 1.19 -12.38 11.12
N GLY A 42 1.35 -11.99 9.86
CA GLY A 42 0.27 -12.05 8.88
C GLY A 42 -0.14 -10.69 8.28
N LYS A 43 0.60 -9.59 8.52
CA LYS A 43 0.29 -8.26 7.97
C LYS A 43 0.10 -8.29 6.45
N THR A 44 1.08 -8.77 5.72
CA THR A 44 1.00 -8.93 4.24
C THR A 44 -0.16 -9.83 3.82
N SER A 45 -0.45 -10.89 4.58
CA SER A 45 -1.58 -11.78 4.29
C SER A 45 -2.91 -11.05 4.46
N LEU A 46 -3.06 -10.25 5.51
CA LEU A 46 -4.23 -9.41 5.71
C LEU A 46 -4.39 -8.41 4.55
N MET A 47 -3.31 -7.71 4.18
CA MET A 47 -3.34 -6.76 3.04
C MET A 47 -3.81 -7.44 1.75
N ARG A 48 -3.33 -8.64 1.47
CA ARG A 48 -3.74 -9.42 0.28
C ARG A 48 -5.19 -9.90 0.35
N ILE A 49 -5.68 -10.24 1.55
CA ILE A 49 -7.10 -10.61 1.75
C ILE A 49 -7.97 -9.38 1.52
N LEU A 50 -7.64 -8.22 2.09
CA LEU A 50 -8.36 -6.96 1.87
C LEU A 50 -8.37 -6.53 0.40
N ALA A 51 -7.27 -6.79 -0.33
CA ALA A 51 -7.15 -6.52 -1.76
C ALA A 51 -7.92 -7.52 -2.66
N GLY A 52 -8.52 -8.58 -2.08
CA GLY A 52 -9.14 -9.66 -2.86
C GLY A 52 -8.13 -10.59 -3.57
N LEU A 53 -6.83 -10.45 -3.29
CA LEU A 53 -5.75 -11.25 -3.90
C LEU A 53 -5.53 -12.60 -3.18
N ALA A 54 -6.12 -12.77 -2.00
CA ALA A 54 -6.11 -14.01 -1.27
C ALA A 54 -7.47 -14.26 -0.60
N ARG A 55 -7.86 -15.53 -0.50
CA ARG A 55 -9.08 -15.90 0.20
C ARG A 55 -8.81 -16.00 1.71
N PRO A 56 -9.68 -15.45 2.58
CA PRO A 56 -9.60 -15.71 4.01
C PRO A 56 -9.87 -17.19 4.30
N PHE A 57 -9.41 -17.68 5.45
CA PHE A 57 -9.73 -19.00 5.94
C PHE A 57 -11.19 -19.05 6.44
N THR A 58 -11.63 -18.01 7.17
CA THR A 58 -13.03 -17.74 7.51
C THR A 58 -13.30 -16.26 7.41
N GLY A 59 -14.56 -15.86 7.41
CA GLY A 59 -15.01 -14.48 7.36
C GLY A 59 -15.16 -13.95 5.92
N SER A 60 -15.46 -12.67 5.81
CA SER A 60 -15.71 -11.99 4.55
C SER A 60 -15.10 -10.60 4.52
N VAL A 61 -14.83 -10.10 3.31
CA VAL A 61 -14.44 -8.71 3.03
C VAL A 61 -15.47 -8.12 2.09
N GLU A 62 -15.92 -6.91 2.40
CA GLU A 62 -16.77 -6.11 1.52
C GLU A 62 -16.01 -4.82 1.16
N CYS A 63 -16.04 -4.45 -0.10
CA CYS A 63 -15.33 -3.30 -0.62
C CYS A 63 -16.20 -2.56 -1.63
N THR A 64 -16.26 -1.24 -1.48
CA THR A 64 -16.84 -0.31 -2.46
C THR A 64 -15.76 0.69 -2.84
N GLY A 65 -15.45 0.77 -4.13
CA GLY A 65 -14.37 1.59 -4.67
C GLY A 65 -13.24 0.75 -5.27
N SER A 66 -12.31 1.43 -5.92
CA SER A 66 -11.12 0.85 -6.53
C SER A 66 -10.00 0.70 -5.51
N ILE A 67 -9.22 -0.39 -5.61
CA ILE A 67 -8.09 -0.66 -4.71
C ILE A 67 -6.78 -0.56 -5.47
N ALA A 68 -5.81 0.18 -4.91
CA ALA A 68 -4.41 0.10 -5.30
C ALA A 68 -3.58 -0.47 -4.14
N MET A 69 -2.68 -1.40 -4.44
CA MET A 69 -1.82 -2.02 -3.45
C MET A 69 -0.35 -1.82 -3.77
N LEU A 70 0.40 -1.41 -2.76
CA LEU A 70 1.85 -1.45 -2.74
C LEU A 70 2.30 -2.65 -1.92
N ASP A 71 3.01 -3.59 -2.52
CA ASP A 71 3.68 -4.68 -1.82
C ASP A 71 5.21 -4.64 -2.07
N GLU A 72 5.93 -5.63 -1.57
CA GLU A 72 7.38 -5.73 -1.78
C GLU A 72 7.78 -5.90 -3.25
N ARG A 73 6.90 -6.47 -4.07
CA ARG A 73 7.11 -6.67 -5.51
C ARG A 73 6.56 -5.47 -6.26
N LEU A 74 7.42 -4.51 -6.56
CA LEU A 74 7.02 -3.22 -7.11
C LEU A 74 6.54 -3.27 -8.56
N ALA A 75 6.58 -4.43 -9.22
CA ALA A 75 6.15 -4.66 -10.60
C ALA A 75 6.72 -3.61 -11.59
N LEU A 76 7.99 -3.24 -11.41
CA LEU A 76 8.75 -2.38 -12.31
C LEU A 76 9.73 -3.26 -13.10
N ASP A 77 9.71 -3.16 -14.42
CA ASP A 77 10.66 -3.87 -15.27
C ASP A 77 12.07 -3.34 -15.03
N THR A 78 12.98 -4.23 -14.62
CA THR A 78 14.34 -3.89 -14.21
C THR A 78 15.24 -3.55 -15.38
N ASP A 79 14.93 -3.99 -16.60
CA ASP A 79 15.75 -3.82 -17.79
C ASP A 79 15.44 -2.53 -18.56
N HIS A 80 14.31 -1.90 -18.24
CA HIS A 80 13.89 -0.63 -18.82
C HIS A 80 14.31 0.58 -17.98
N THR A 81 14.30 1.77 -18.59
CA THR A 81 14.44 3.02 -17.84
C THR A 81 13.25 3.20 -16.89
N LEU A 82 13.43 3.95 -15.81
CA LEU A 82 12.32 4.26 -14.91
C LEU A 82 11.16 4.94 -15.65
N ARG A 83 11.48 5.78 -16.63
CA ARG A 83 10.50 6.43 -17.51
C ARG A 83 9.61 5.40 -18.22
N ASP A 84 10.24 4.44 -18.89
CA ASP A 84 9.51 3.45 -19.69
C ASP A 84 8.72 2.48 -18.81
N ALA A 85 9.31 2.06 -17.68
CA ALA A 85 8.66 1.19 -16.71
C ALA A 85 7.40 1.85 -16.10
N LEU A 86 7.45 3.15 -15.77
CA LEU A 86 6.29 3.88 -15.27
C LEU A 86 5.27 4.15 -16.39
N ALA A 87 5.72 4.56 -17.58
CA ALA A 87 4.84 4.84 -18.71
C ALA A 87 4.05 3.62 -19.18
N PHE A 88 4.60 2.41 -19.02
CA PHE A 88 3.85 1.17 -19.28
C PHE A 88 2.60 1.09 -18.40
N TRP A 89 2.77 1.30 -17.09
CA TRP A 89 1.66 1.24 -16.14
C TRP A 89 0.70 2.41 -16.28
N GLU A 90 1.21 3.63 -16.54
CA GLU A 90 0.38 4.81 -16.78
C GLU A 90 -0.61 4.61 -17.94
N ARG A 91 -0.15 3.94 -19.00
CA ARG A 91 -1.02 3.60 -20.14
C ARG A 91 -2.04 2.51 -19.78
N LEU A 92 -1.63 1.52 -18.99
CA LEU A 92 -2.50 0.40 -18.61
C LEU A 92 -3.56 0.84 -17.61
N ASP A 93 -3.15 1.63 -16.62
CA ASP A 93 -4.00 2.06 -15.50
C ASP A 93 -4.82 3.33 -15.83
N GLY A 94 -4.54 4.01 -16.96
CA GLY A 94 -5.19 5.28 -17.30
C GLY A 94 -4.82 6.41 -16.33
N ALA A 95 -3.60 6.40 -15.79
CA ALA A 95 -3.16 7.28 -14.71
C ALA A 95 -3.15 8.76 -15.11
N CYS A 96 -3.99 9.58 -14.48
CA CYS A 96 -4.08 11.02 -14.76
C CYS A 96 -3.12 11.89 -13.94
N ASN A 97 -2.65 11.40 -12.78
CA ASN A 97 -1.82 12.16 -11.84
C ASN A 97 -0.35 11.72 -11.82
N ALA A 98 0.07 10.89 -12.77
CA ALA A 98 1.39 10.25 -12.76
C ALA A 98 2.56 11.25 -12.73
N ALA A 99 2.48 12.34 -13.49
CA ALA A 99 3.52 13.36 -13.51
C ALA A 99 3.67 14.07 -12.16
N GLN A 100 2.55 14.37 -11.50
CA GLN A 100 2.53 14.98 -10.18
C GLN A 100 3.13 14.03 -9.12
N MET A 101 2.79 12.74 -9.19
CA MET A 101 3.33 11.74 -8.25
C MET A 101 4.83 11.56 -8.44
N ARG A 102 5.34 11.54 -9.67
CA ARG A 102 6.78 11.50 -9.95
C ARG A 102 7.52 12.70 -9.36
N ALA A 103 6.96 13.90 -9.49
CA ALA A 103 7.54 15.11 -8.90
C ALA A 103 7.53 15.07 -7.37
N ALA A 104 6.38 14.74 -6.76
CA ALA A 104 6.21 14.69 -5.31
C ALA A 104 7.14 13.68 -4.63
N LEU A 105 7.48 12.58 -5.32
CA LEU A 105 8.37 11.54 -4.82
C LEU A 105 9.84 11.69 -5.30
N GLY A 106 10.20 12.85 -5.90
CA GLY A 106 11.58 13.18 -6.27
C GLY A 106 12.18 12.25 -7.32
N LEU A 107 11.39 11.81 -8.31
CA LEU A 107 11.81 10.84 -9.33
C LEU A 107 12.27 11.48 -10.64
N LEU A 108 12.10 12.79 -10.81
CA LEU A 108 12.32 13.45 -12.12
C LEU A 108 13.75 13.29 -12.63
N SER A 109 14.76 13.36 -11.75
CA SER A 109 16.17 13.18 -12.11
C SER A 109 16.57 11.71 -12.35
N LEU A 110 15.69 10.75 -12.04
CA LEU A 110 15.94 9.32 -12.13
C LEU A 110 15.31 8.66 -13.35
N LEU A 111 14.50 9.42 -14.11
CA LEU A 111 13.65 8.87 -15.18
C LEU A 111 14.44 8.15 -16.28
N ASP A 112 15.67 8.58 -16.58
CA ASP A 112 16.49 7.98 -17.64
C ASP A 112 17.44 6.91 -17.12
N ILE A 113 17.36 6.58 -15.82
CA ILE A 113 18.15 5.52 -15.19
C ILE A 113 17.41 4.18 -15.29
N PRO A 114 18.05 3.10 -15.77
CA PRO A 114 17.46 1.75 -15.71
C PRO A 114 17.10 1.35 -14.28
N VAL A 115 15.92 0.74 -14.11
CA VAL A 115 15.35 0.40 -12.78
C VAL A 115 16.30 -0.47 -11.95
N ARG A 116 17.07 -1.35 -12.57
CA ARG A 116 18.06 -2.20 -11.88
C ARG A 116 19.14 -1.42 -11.12
N TYR A 117 19.45 -0.18 -11.54
CA TYR A 117 20.48 0.65 -10.91
C TYR A 117 19.93 1.58 -9.82
N LEU A 118 18.61 1.61 -9.63
CA LEU A 118 17.99 2.38 -8.56
C LEU A 118 18.26 1.73 -7.20
N SER A 119 18.47 2.55 -6.18
CA SER A 119 18.53 2.06 -4.80
C SER A 119 17.17 1.48 -4.37
N THR A 120 17.15 0.74 -3.25
CA THR A 120 15.91 0.19 -2.69
C THR A 120 14.89 1.29 -2.37
N GLY A 121 15.32 2.42 -1.78
CA GLY A 121 14.46 3.56 -1.50
C GLY A 121 13.93 4.24 -2.78
N GLN A 122 14.79 4.39 -3.82
CA GLN A 122 14.37 4.94 -5.11
C GLN A 122 13.34 4.05 -5.81
N ARG A 123 13.54 2.73 -5.81
CA ARG A 123 12.56 1.77 -6.32
C ARG A 123 11.25 1.80 -5.54
N LYS A 124 11.31 1.93 -4.20
CA LYS A 124 10.11 2.04 -3.35
C LYS A 124 9.33 3.31 -3.70
N ARG A 125 10.00 4.47 -3.85
CA ARG A 125 9.35 5.71 -4.28
C ARG A 125 8.72 5.59 -5.67
N ALA A 126 9.36 4.89 -6.60
CA ALA A 126 8.82 4.62 -7.91
C ALA A 126 7.54 3.74 -7.86
N GLY A 127 7.54 2.71 -7.02
CA GLY A 127 6.35 1.88 -6.77
C GLY A 127 5.19 2.68 -6.17
N LEU A 128 5.50 3.57 -5.21
CA LEU A 128 4.51 4.49 -4.63
C LEU A 128 3.96 5.46 -5.69
N ALA A 129 4.82 6.04 -6.55
CA ALA A 129 4.38 6.93 -7.62
C ALA A 129 3.43 6.24 -8.61
N ARG A 130 3.76 4.99 -8.99
CA ARG A 130 2.90 4.17 -9.82
C ARG A 130 1.54 3.95 -9.17
N MET A 131 1.54 3.46 -7.92
CA MET A 131 0.31 3.15 -7.19
C MET A 131 -0.57 4.40 -6.98
N ALA A 132 0.01 5.50 -6.50
CA ALA A 132 -0.72 6.74 -6.26
C ALA A 132 -1.24 7.37 -7.55
N GLY A 133 -0.57 7.13 -8.68
CA GLY A 133 -1.00 7.58 -10.01
C GLY A 133 -2.27 6.90 -10.53
N GLN A 134 -2.65 5.74 -10.00
CA GLN A 134 -3.87 5.00 -10.38
C GLN A 134 -5.17 5.70 -9.97
N ASN A 135 -5.10 6.69 -9.09
CA ASN A 135 -6.28 7.40 -8.56
C ASN A 135 -7.33 6.46 -7.93
N ALA A 136 -6.86 5.40 -7.27
CA ALA A 136 -7.73 4.45 -6.60
C ALA A 136 -8.28 5.02 -5.29
N ASP A 137 -9.51 4.62 -4.93
CA ASP A 137 -10.20 5.09 -3.72
C ASP A 137 -9.58 4.54 -2.43
N ILE A 138 -8.99 3.34 -2.48
CA ILE A 138 -8.46 2.63 -1.32
C ILE A 138 -7.00 2.27 -1.57
N TRP A 139 -6.12 2.73 -0.68
CA TRP A 139 -4.69 2.41 -0.71
C TRP A 139 -4.34 1.38 0.35
N LEU A 140 -3.78 0.25 -0.09
CA LEU A 140 -3.24 -0.79 0.77
C LEU A 140 -1.71 -0.77 0.68
N LEU A 141 -1.03 -0.33 1.73
CA LEU A 141 0.41 -0.06 1.74
C LEU A 141 1.14 -1.05 2.66
N ASP A 142 1.88 -2.00 2.06
CA ASP A 142 2.67 -2.97 2.82
C ASP A 142 4.12 -2.47 2.95
N GLU A 143 4.52 -2.16 4.19
CA GLU A 143 5.83 -1.61 4.57
C GLU A 143 6.27 -0.42 3.69
N PRO A 144 5.43 0.65 3.54
CA PRO A 144 5.69 1.71 2.57
C PRO A 144 6.91 2.57 2.91
N LEU A 145 7.30 2.65 4.18
CA LEU A 145 8.37 3.51 4.68
C LEU A 145 9.73 2.82 4.76
N ASN A 146 9.78 1.49 4.60
CA ASN A 146 11.03 0.74 4.68
C ASN A 146 12.03 1.17 3.61
N GLY A 147 13.25 1.52 4.07
CA GLY A 147 14.35 1.92 3.20
C GLY A 147 14.26 3.35 2.66
N LEU A 148 13.35 4.16 3.17
CA LEU A 148 13.22 5.57 2.86
C LEU A 148 13.97 6.42 3.90
N ASP A 149 14.62 7.50 3.43
CA ASP A 149 15.13 8.56 4.28
C ASP A 149 13.99 9.44 4.86
N THR A 150 14.31 10.30 5.80
CA THR A 150 13.33 11.13 6.50
C THR A 150 12.50 12.01 5.55
N ASP A 151 13.13 12.58 4.52
CA ASP A 151 12.45 13.47 3.58
C ASP A 151 11.46 12.71 2.70
N ALA A 152 11.86 11.51 2.24
CA ALA A 152 10.98 10.63 1.50
C ALA A 152 9.82 10.10 2.38
N GLN A 153 10.06 9.79 3.65
CA GLN A 153 9.01 9.42 4.59
C GLN A 153 7.99 10.55 4.78
N ALA A 154 8.48 11.81 4.95
CA ALA A 154 7.61 12.97 5.05
C ALA A 154 6.77 13.18 3.77
N SER A 155 7.38 12.98 2.60
CA SER A 155 6.67 13.04 1.31
C SER A 155 5.55 11.99 1.22
N VAL A 156 5.82 10.75 1.64
CA VAL A 156 4.81 9.67 1.67
C VAL A 156 3.70 9.99 2.66
N ALA A 157 4.03 10.49 3.85
CA ALA A 157 3.03 10.91 4.84
C ALA A 157 2.12 12.03 4.29
N GLY A 158 2.70 13.00 3.58
CA GLY A 158 1.95 14.06 2.91
C GLY A 158 1.00 13.53 1.82
N LEU A 159 1.42 12.54 1.03
CA LEU A 159 0.57 11.89 0.03
C LEU A 159 -0.60 11.14 0.67
N ILE A 160 -0.35 10.40 1.76
CA ILE A 160 -1.41 9.70 2.51
C ILE A 160 -2.42 10.70 3.08
N ALA A 161 -1.94 11.80 3.67
CA ALA A 161 -2.81 12.84 4.21
C ALA A 161 -3.66 13.49 3.11
N ALA A 162 -3.09 13.80 1.94
CA ALA A 162 -3.80 14.35 0.80
C ALA A 162 -4.87 13.39 0.25
N HIS A 163 -4.54 12.10 0.14
CA HIS A 163 -5.47 11.06 -0.30
C HIS A 163 -6.69 10.97 0.63
N ARG A 164 -6.45 10.92 1.95
CA ARG A 164 -7.51 10.91 2.96
C ARG A 164 -8.39 12.17 2.92
N ALA A 165 -7.77 13.33 2.76
CA ALA A 165 -8.51 14.60 2.66
C ALA A 165 -9.46 14.66 1.46
N GLN A 166 -9.21 13.85 0.42
CA GLN A 166 -10.06 13.69 -0.75
C GLN A 166 -11.11 12.57 -0.59
N GLY A 167 -11.21 11.98 0.60
CA GLY A 167 -12.14 10.88 0.90
C GLY A 167 -11.58 9.48 0.60
N GLY A 168 -10.29 9.36 0.30
CA GLY A 168 -9.64 8.06 0.13
C GLY A 168 -9.44 7.33 1.46
N ILE A 169 -9.45 6.00 1.41
CA ILE A 169 -9.15 5.12 2.56
C ILE A 169 -7.70 4.66 2.45
N CYS A 170 -6.99 4.58 3.59
CA CYS A 170 -5.62 4.09 3.63
C CYS A 170 -5.40 3.03 4.72
N VAL A 171 -4.95 1.83 4.34
CA VAL A 171 -4.49 0.81 5.29
C VAL A 171 -2.98 0.65 5.14
N ILE A 172 -2.25 0.83 6.24
CA ILE A 172 -0.78 0.77 6.26
C ILE A 172 -0.36 -0.39 7.16
N ALA A 173 0.31 -1.38 6.59
CA ALA A 173 0.95 -2.44 7.35
C ALA A 173 2.42 -2.07 7.57
N SER A 174 2.86 -1.94 8.82
CA SER A 174 4.25 -1.67 9.16
C SER A 174 4.59 -2.17 10.54
N HIS A 175 5.85 -2.57 10.74
CA HIS A 175 6.41 -2.85 12.05
C HIS A 175 7.03 -1.59 12.70
N GLN A 176 7.18 -0.50 11.92
CA GLN A 176 7.71 0.79 12.38
C GLN A 176 6.57 1.80 12.55
N PRO A 177 6.73 2.79 13.44
CA PRO A 177 5.81 3.92 13.53
C PRO A 177 5.71 4.65 12.19
N THR A 178 4.49 4.98 11.79
CA THR A 178 4.24 5.73 10.55
C THR A 178 4.41 7.23 10.70
N GLY A 179 4.49 7.74 11.93
CA GLY A 179 4.46 9.18 12.23
C GLY A 179 3.10 9.84 11.98
N LEU A 180 2.08 9.05 11.61
CA LEU A 180 0.72 9.52 11.40
C LEU A 180 -0.12 9.28 12.66
N ASP A 181 -0.97 10.24 12.98
CA ASP A 181 -1.98 10.10 14.05
C ASP A 181 -3.21 9.41 13.48
N ILE A 182 -3.20 8.08 13.51
CA ILE A 182 -4.24 7.20 12.97
C ILE A 182 -4.47 6.00 13.89
N PRO A 183 -5.70 5.42 13.92
CA PRO A 183 -6.00 4.21 14.67
C PRO A 183 -5.03 3.06 14.34
N GLN A 184 -4.74 2.23 15.34
CA GLN A 184 -3.87 1.08 15.19
C GLN A 184 -4.62 -0.23 15.45
N LEU A 185 -4.34 -1.23 14.62
CA LEU A 185 -4.75 -2.61 14.77
C LEU A 185 -3.51 -3.47 14.99
N ALA A 186 -3.30 -3.95 16.20
CA ALA A 186 -2.18 -4.83 16.50
C ALA A 186 -2.53 -6.28 16.13
N LEU A 187 -1.74 -6.89 15.23
CA LEU A 187 -1.78 -8.32 15.00
C LEU A 187 -0.82 -9.01 15.99
N GLU A 188 -1.37 -9.94 16.79
CA GLU A 188 -0.60 -10.72 17.72
C GLU A 188 -0.35 -12.13 17.18
N PRO A 189 0.82 -12.74 17.48
CA PRO A 189 1.08 -14.13 17.12
C PRO A 189 0.08 -15.05 17.79
N MET A 190 -0.60 -15.89 17.01
CA MET A 190 -1.43 -16.98 17.57
C MET A 190 -0.51 -18.01 18.23
N ARG A 191 -0.84 -18.41 19.45
CA ARG A 191 -0.10 -19.40 20.25
C ARG A 191 -0.45 -20.83 19.82
#